data_3db3ffedd67e51558dcf637a704b91d3
#
_entry.id   3db3ffedd67e51558dcf637a704b91d3
#
_cell.length_a   1.000
_cell.length_b   1.000
_cell.length_c   1.000
_cell.angle_alpha   90.00
_cell.angle_beta   90.00
_cell.angle_gamma   90.00
#
_symmetry.space_group_name_H-M   'P 1'
#
loop_
_entity.id
_entity.type
_entity.pdbx_description
1 polymer ?
#
loop_
_entity_poly.entity_id
_entity_poly.type
_entity_poly.pdbx_seq_one_letter_code
_entity_poly.pdbx_strand_id
1 'polypeptide(L)'
;MNRPLWITPDGRVKAWTVAIVVSWFLLALGSSLLGIFDSNRRPPIPLGAAAILPVVAFAVGYLRSTEFREFVLASNLRVLTLAQTWRLGGVVFVILYHQGVLPGVFALPAGWGDMAVGATAPFIAWGISSGKKISKPIFVLWNVLGMLDLVMAVTLGILASASPLGILAGEITTRAMGTFPLSLIPTFFVPLLMILHLISLSGAKRWKARAHTGFTRIRRTCYTT
;
A
#
# COMPACT_ATOMS: atom_id res chain seq x y z
N MET A 1 -0.97 37.00 -0.65
CA MET A 1 -1.70 36.45 0.50
C MET A 1 -1.04 35.11 0.90
N ASN A 2 -0.09 35.18 1.85
CA ASN A 2 0.65 33.97 2.30
C ASN A 2 -0.23 33.19 3.26
N ARG A 3 -0.84 32.09 2.79
CA ARG A 3 -1.47 31.11 3.69
C ARG A 3 -0.37 30.42 4.50
N PRO A 4 -0.48 30.33 5.83
CA PRO A 4 0.52 29.68 6.66
C PRO A 4 0.58 28.18 6.34
N LEU A 5 1.81 27.64 6.28
CA LEU A 5 2.17 26.27 5.87
C LEU A 5 1.68 25.14 6.81
N TRP A 6 0.82 25.44 7.77
CA TRP A 6 0.28 24.49 8.77
C TRP A 6 -1.23 24.44 8.86
N ILE A 7 -1.94 24.58 7.79
CA ILE A 7 -3.37 24.27 7.85
C ILE A 7 -3.44 22.76 8.07
N THR A 8 -3.74 22.36 9.32
CA THR A 8 -4.18 20.98 9.59
C THR A 8 -5.32 20.70 8.63
N PRO A 9 -5.30 19.54 7.93
CA PRO A 9 -6.39 19.18 7.04
C PRO A 9 -7.71 19.30 7.81
N ASP A 10 -8.67 20.02 7.24
CA ASP A 10 -9.98 20.26 7.86
C ASP A 10 -10.52 18.91 8.36
N GLY A 11 -11.08 18.87 9.56
CA GLY A 11 -11.61 17.64 10.16
C GLY A 11 -12.57 16.89 9.22
N ARG A 12 -13.24 17.61 8.31
CA ARG A 12 -14.08 17.07 7.24
C ARG A 12 -13.30 16.17 6.27
N VAL A 13 -12.12 16.61 5.77
CA VAL A 13 -11.32 15.82 4.81
C VAL A 13 -10.86 14.51 5.46
N LYS A 14 -10.48 14.56 6.75
CA LYS A 14 -10.12 13.33 7.50
C LYS A 14 -11.33 12.40 7.64
N ALA A 15 -12.49 12.93 8.01
CA ALA A 15 -13.71 12.14 8.16
C ALA A 15 -14.12 11.49 6.83
N TRP A 16 -14.10 12.24 5.73
CA TRP A 16 -14.39 11.70 4.40
C TRP A 16 -13.40 10.62 3.98
N THR A 17 -12.09 10.80 4.24
CA THR A 17 -11.07 9.79 3.92
C THR A 17 -11.32 8.50 4.68
N VAL A 18 -11.60 8.58 5.99
CA VAL A 18 -11.93 7.42 6.80
C VAL A 18 -13.22 6.75 6.29
N ALA A 19 -14.27 7.53 6.02
CA ALA A 19 -15.53 6.99 5.51
C ALA A 19 -15.35 6.27 4.17
N ILE A 20 -14.57 6.82 3.23
CA ILE A 20 -14.26 6.20 1.94
C ILE A 20 -13.50 4.88 2.13
N VAL A 21 -12.46 4.85 2.98
CA VAL A 21 -11.67 3.64 3.22
C VAL A 21 -12.51 2.56 3.89
N VAL A 22 -13.33 2.91 4.88
CA VAL A 22 -14.25 1.97 5.55
C VAL A 22 -15.29 1.43 4.58
N SER A 23 -15.93 2.30 3.80
CA SER A 23 -16.92 1.89 2.78
C SER A 23 -16.29 0.97 1.74
N TRP A 24 -15.08 1.27 1.28
CA TRP A 24 -14.34 0.41 0.36
C TRP A 24 -14.02 -0.95 0.99
N PHE A 25 -13.56 -0.98 2.26
CA PHE A 25 -13.34 -2.24 2.98
C PHE A 25 -14.63 -3.07 3.08
N LEU A 26 -15.75 -2.45 3.45
CA LEU A 26 -17.04 -3.13 3.57
C LEU A 26 -17.54 -3.65 2.22
N LEU A 27 -17.33 -2.91 1.13
CA LEU A 27 -17.64 -3.37 -0.23
C LEU A 27 -16.77 -4.58 -0.62
N ALA A 28 -15.46 -4.52 -0.37
CA ALA A 28 -14.55 -5.63 -0.65
C ALA A 28 -14.93 -6.87 0.18
N LEU A 29 -15.23 -6.69 1.48
CA LEU A 29 -15.65 -7.75 2.38
C LEU A 29 -16.99 -8.37 1.92
N GLY A 30 -18.00 -7.55 1.66
CA GLY A 30 -19.31 -8.03 1.20
C GLY A 30 -19.22 -8.78 -0.12
N SER A 31 -18.47 -8.24 -1.10
CA SER A 31 -18.23 -8.90 -2.39
C SER A 31 -17.49 -10.22 -2.23
N SER A 32 -16.52 -10.28 -1.31
CA SER A 32 -15.76 -11.49 -0.99
C SER A 32 -16.66 -12.57 -0.37
N LEU A 33 -17.49 -12.20 0.61
CA LEU A 33 -18.45 -13.13 1.25
C LEU A 33 -19.51 -13.65 0.27
N LEU A 34 -19.92 -12.83 -0.71
CA LEU A 34 -20.86 -13.22 -1.76
C LEU A 34 -20.20 -14.04 -2.88
N GLY A 35 -18.89 -14.30 -2.83
CA GLY A 35 -18.17 -15.08 -3.84
C GLY A 35 -18.02 -14.38 -5.20
N ILE A 36 -18.19 -13.05 -5.28
CA ILE A 36 -18.12 -12.28 -6.55
C ILE A 36 -16.75 -12.41 -7.21
N PHE A 37 -15.70 -12.65 -6.43
CA PHE A 37 -14.33 -12.75 -6.90
C PHE A 37 -13.92 -14.18 -7.29
N ASP A 38 -14.73 -15.20 -6.98
CA ASP A 38 -14.46 -16.60 -7.41
C ASP A 38 -14.76 -16.74 -8.91
N SER A 39 -13.73 -16.59 -9.72
CA SER A 39 -13.80 -16.73 -11.17
C SER A 39 -13.44 -18.15 -11.60
N ASN A 40 -14.41 -19.04 -11.63
CA ASN A 40 -14.21 -20.40 -12.11
C ASN A 40 -13.93 -20.39 -13.64
N ARG A 41 -12.68 -20.57 -14.07
CA ARG A 41 -12.22 -20.65 -15.47
C ARG A 41 -12.52 -19.42 -16.36
N ARG A 42 -12.94 -18.28 -15.78
CA ARG A 42 -13.11 -17.00 -16.49
C ARG A 42 -11.98 -16.06 -16.14
N PRO A 43 -11.65 -15.06 -17.00
CA PRO A 43 -10.73 -14.01 -16.60
C PRO A 43 -11.19 -13.37 -15.28
N PRO A 44 -10.30 -13.15 -14.29
CA PRO A 44 -10.67 -12.62 -12.98
C PRO A 44 -10.91 -11.09 -13.04
N ILE A 45 -11.83 -10.66 -13.94
CA ILE A 45 -12.12 -9.24 -14.18
C ILE A 45 -12.59 -8.53 -12.92
N PRO A 46 -13.53 -9.06 -12.10
CA PRO A 46 -13.97 -8.39 -10.89
C PRO A 46 -12.83 -8.20 -9.89
N LEU A 47 -11.97 -9.22 -9.74
CA LEU A 47 -10.81 -9.20 -8.84
C LEU A 47 -9.79 -8.15 -9.31
N GLY A 48 -9.46 -8.15 -10.62
CA GLY A 48 -8.54 -7.19 -11.23
C GLY A 48 -9.08 -5.76 -11.16
N ALA A 49 -10.36 -5.56 -11.41
CA ALA A 49 -10.99 -4.24 -11.27
C ALA A 49 -10.93 -3.74 -9.83
N ALA A 50 -11.23 -4.59 -8.84
CA ALA A 50 -11.15 -4.25 -7.42
C ALA A 50 -9.71 -3.91 -6.98
N ALA A 51 -8.70 -4.53 -7.59
CA ALA A 51 -7.29 -4.22 -7.32
C ALA A 51 -6.83 -2.90 -7.95
N ILE A 52 -7.33 -2.56 -9.14
CA ILE A 52 -6.81 -1.42 -9.93
C ILE A 52 -7.61 -0.14 -9.67
N LEU A 53 -8.95 -0.22 -9.63
CA LEU A 53 -9.80 0.97 -9.55
C LEU A 53 -9.51 1.90 -8.36
N PRO A 54 -9.23 1.40 -7.13
CA PRO A 54 -8.90 2.29 -6.02
C PRO A 54 -7.61 3.07 -6.23
N VAL A 55 -6.60 2.45 -6.86
CA VAL A 55 -5.33 3.11 -7.18
C VAL A 55 -5.53 4.19 -8.26
N VAL A 56 -6.33 3.89 -9.29
CA VAL A 56 -6.69 4.86 -10.33
C VAL A 56 -7.51 6.00 -9.75
N ALA A 57 -8.52 5.71 -8.92
CA ALA A 57 -9.34 6.73 -8.25
C ALA A 57 -8.48 7.65 -7.37
N PHE A 58 -7.53 7.08 -6.60
CA PHE A 58 -6.57 7.85 -5.84
C PHE A 58 -5.72 8.77 -6.75
N ALA A 59 -5.18 8.23 -7.83
CA ALA A 59 -4.35 9.00 -8.77
C ALA A 59 -5.14 10.14 -9.42
N VAL A 60 -6.37 9.89 -9.86
CA VAL A 60 -7.26 10.91 -10.43
C VAL A 60 -7.59 11.99 -9.39
N GLY A 61 -7.95 11.61 -8.18
CA GLY A 61 -8.21 12.55 -7.09
C GLY A 61 -6.99 13.42 -6.77
N TYR A 62 -5.81 12.81 -6.69
CA TYR A 62 -4.54 13.51 -6.44
C TYR A 62 -4.18 14.51 -7.55
N LEU A 63 -4.49 14.18 -8.82
CA LEU A 63 -4.21 15.05 -9.96
C LEU A 63 -5.23 16.18 -10.11
N ARG A 64 -6.51 15.92 -9.81
CA ARG A 64 -7.61 16.87 -10.06
C ARG A 64 -7.95 17.78 -8.88
N SER A 65 -7.74 17.31 -7.63
CA SER A 65 -8.09 18.09 -6.43
C SER A 65 -6.85 18.64 -5.75
N THR A 66 -6.71 19.97 -5.70
CA THR A 66 -5.63 20.64 -4.96
C THR A 66 -5.74 20.41 -3.46
N GLU A 67 -6.96 20.40 -2.91
CA GLU A 67 -7.22 20.17 -1.49
C GLU A 67 -6.82 18.74 -1.09
N PHE A 68 -7.22 17.74 -1.89
CA PHE A 68 -6.84 16.35 -1.66
C PHE A 68 -5.33 16.15 -1.78
N ARG A 69 -4.69 16.78 -2.76
CA ARG A 69 -3.22 16.74 -2.92
C ARG A 69 -2.50 17.35 -1.72
N GLU A 70 -2.97 18.50 -1.19
CA GLU A 70 -2.38 19.10 0.01
C GLU A 70 -2.56 18.22 1.23
N PHE A 71 -3.72 17.60 1.40
CA PHE A 71 -3.97 16.58 2.44
C PHE A 71 -2.99 15.41 2.35
N VAL A 72 -2.84 14.82 1.16
CA VAL A 72 -1.89 13.73 0.90
C VAL A 72 -0.46 14.15 1.23
N LEU A 73 -0.04 15.35 0.80
CA LEU A 73 1.31 15.87 1.06
C LEU A 73 1.56 16.27 2.52
N ALA A 74 0.50 16.47 3.32
CA ALA A 74 0.61 16.70 4.76
C ALA A 74 0.78 15.40 5.57
N SER A 75 0.59 14.23 4.96
CA SER A 75 0.65 12.94 5.63
C SER A 75 2.02 12.67 6.27
N ASN A 76 2.00 12.00 7.43
CA ASN A 76 3.22 11.67 8.15
C ASN A 76 3.93 10.47 7.51
N LEU A 77 5.07 10.69 6.86
CA LEU A 77 5.85 9.65 6.17
C LEU A 77 6.26 8.48 7.09
N ARG A 78 6.52 8.77 8.37
CA ARG A 78 6.85 7.73 9.35
C ARG A 78 5.70 6.77 9.57
N VAL A 79 4.49 7.30 9.75
CA VAL A 79 3.29 6.49 9.97
C VAL A 79 2.98 5.64 8.73
N LEU A 80 3.06 6.25 7.54
CA LEU A 80 2.85 5.53 6.27
C LEU A 80 3.85 4.39 6.08
N THR A 81 5.13 4.64 6.44
CA THR A 81 6.18 3.62 6.37
C THR A 81 5.94 2.51 7.39
N LEU A 82 5.57 2.84 8.64
CA LEU A 82 5.24 1.85 9.66
C LEU A 82 4.03 1.01 9.29
N ALA A 83 3.04 1.57 8.58
CA ALA A 83 1.90 0.82 8.10
C ALA A 83 2.30 -0.32 7.14
N GLN A 84 3.44 -0.21 6.45
CA GLN A 84 3.96 -1.29 5.60
C GLN A 84 4.45 -2.52 6.40
N THR A 85 4.64 -2.41 7.72
CA THR A 85 4.96 -3.56 8.59
C THR A 85 3.88 -4.64 8.54
N TRP A 86 2.64 -4.27 8.21
CA TRP A 86 1.54 -5.22 7.98
C TRP A 86 1.87 -6.28 6.92
N ARG A 87 2.79 -5.99 6.01
CA ARG A 87 3.26 -6.93 4.97
C ARG A 87 4.01 -8.14 5.53
N LEU A 88 4.40 -8.15 6.80
CA LEU A 88 4.86 -9.38 7.46
C LEU A 88 3.81 -10.50 7.40
N GLY A 89 2.52 -10.15 7.25
CA GLY A 89 1.45 -11.11 6.95
C GLY A 89 1.65 -11.90 5.65
N GLY A 90 2.57 -11.50 4.76
CA GLY A 90 2.99 -12.27 3.58
C GLY A 90 3.52 -13.68 3.90
N VAL A 91 3.91 -13.94 5.16
CA VAL A 91 4.23 -15.30 5.64
C VAL A 91 3.09 -16.28 5.36
N VAL A 92 1.84 -15.83 5.34
CA VAL A 92 0.67 -16.65 5.03
C VAL A 92 0.78 -17.27 3.63
N PHE A 93 1.34 -16.58 2.64
CA PHE A 93 1.54 -17.14 1.30
C PHE A 93 2.51 -18.32 1.32
N VAL A 94 3.60 -18.21 2.08
CA VAL A 94 4.58 -19.29 2.23
C VAL A 94 3.95 -20.49 2.93
N ILE A 95 3.13 -20.27 3.96
CA ILE A 95 2.39 -21.34 4.66
C ILE A 95 1.43 -22.04 3.70
N LEU A 96 0.64 -21.27 2.94
CA LEU A 96 -0.33 -21.82 1.99
C LEU A 96 0.34 -22.57 0.82
N TYR A 97 1.55 -22.19 0.43
CA TYR A 97 2.36 -22.97 -0.50
C TYR A 97 2.72 -24.34 0.09
N HIS A 98 3.22 -24.40 1.31
CA HIS A 98 3.57 -25.67 1.97
C HIS A 98 2.34 -26.56 2.23
N GLN A 99 1.16 -25.97 2.33
CA GLN A 99 -0.11 -26.69 2.45
C GLN A 99 -0.70 -27.15 1.09
N GLY A 100 -0.04 -26.84 -0.03
CA GLY A 100 -0.53 -27.19 -1.36
C GLY A 100 -1.77 -26.37 -1.80
N VAL A 101 -2.04 -25.22 -1.19
CA VAL A 101 -3.20 -24.34 -1.49
C VAL A 101 -2.85 -23.31 -2.57
N LEU A 102 -1.61 -22.82 -2.58
CA LEU A 102 -1.13 -21.83 -3.54
C LEU A 102 0.08 -22.34 -4.32
N PRO A 103 0.22 -21.98 -5.61
CA PRO A 103 1.35 -22.37 -6.42
C PRO A 103 2.62 -21.63 -6.00
N GLY A 104 3.77 -22.36 -5.96
CA GLY A 104 5.04 -21.79 -5.52
C GLY A 104 5.53 -20.62 -6.38
N VAL A 105 5.24 -20.64 -7.68
CA VAL A 105 5.59 -19.55 -8.61
C VAL A 105 4.99 -18.20 -8.22
N PHE A 106 3.85 -18.19 -7.54
CA PHE A 106 3.20 -16.99 -6.97
C PHE A 106 3.57 -16.79 -5.50
N ALA A 107 3.35 -17.84 -4.68
CA ALA A 107 3.34 -17.71 -3.23
C ALA A 107 4.73 -17.39 -2.64
N LEU A 108 5.79 -17.95 -3.21
CA LEU A 108 7.15 -17.74 -2.70
C LEU A 108 7.65 -16.31 -2.97
N PRO A 109 7.64 -15.78 -4.24
CA PRO A 109 8.07 -14.41 -4.47
C PRO A 109 7.20 -13.40 -3.73
N ALA A 110 5.86 -13.53 -3.77
CA ALA A 110 4.94 -12.63 -3.08
C ALA A 110 5.15 -12.65 -1.56
N GLY A 111 5.29 -13.83 -0.95
CA GLY A 111 5.48 -13.96 0.50
C GLY A 111 6.80 -13.39 0.97
N TRP A 112 7.91 -13.76 0.32
CA TRP A 112 9.23 -13.26 0.70
C TRP A 112 9.41 -11.77 0.43
N GLY A 113 8.88 -11.25 -0.69
CA GLY A 113 8.90 -9.85 -1.01
C GLY A 113 8.12 -9.01 0.01
N ASP A 114 6.90 -9.44 0.34
CA ASP A 114 6.09 -8.81 1.38
C ASP A 114 6.82 -8.80 2.73
N MET A 115 7.35 -9.94 3.17
CA MET A 115 8.09 -10.03 4.43
C MET A 115 9.34 -9.13 4.44
N ALA A 116 10.08 -9.05 3.34
CA ALA A 116 11.27 -8.20 3.24
C ALA A 116 10.91 -6.71 3.40
N VAL A 117 9.86 -6.24 2.72
CA VAL A 117 9.37 -4.87 2.86
C VAL A 117 8.83 -4.63 4.27
N GLY A 118 8.02 -5.55 4.80
CA GLY A 118 7.45 -5.46 6.15
C GLY A 118 8.49 -5.41 7.25
N ALA A 119 9.51 -6.28 7.19
CA ALA A 119 10.59 -6.34 8.17
C ALA A 119 11.50 -5.09 8.13
N THR A 120 11.72 -4.51 6.96
CA THR A 120 12.55 -3.32 6.80
C THR A 120 11.82 -2.02 7.13
N ALA A 121 10.48 -1.99 7.09
CA ALA A 121 9.66 -0.80 7.32
C ALA A 121 9.95 -0.09 8.66
N PRO A 122 10.10 -0.78 9.83
CA PRO A 122 10.42 -0.11 11.09
C PRO A 122 11.78 0.59 11.07
N PHE A 123 12.79 0.01 10.40
CA PHE A 123 14.13 0.59 10.27
C PHE A 123 14.12 1.85 9.40
N ILE A 124 13.39 1.81 8.28
CA ILE A 124 13.19 2.97 7.42
C ILE A 124 12.45 4.08 8.18
N ALA A 125 11.37 3.75 8.89
CA ALA A 125 10.60 4.70 9.70
C ALA A 125 11.41 5.33 10.83
N TRP A 126 12.27 4.55 11.50
CA TRP A 126 13.19 5.04 12.53
C TRP A 126 14.21 6.01 11.94
N GLY A 127 14.80 5.69 10.79
CA GLY A 127 15.76 6.56 10.10
C GLY A 127 15.18 7.90 9.67
N ILE A 128 13.87 7.95 9.32
CA ILE A 128 13.15 9.22 9.03
C ILE A 128 13.09 10.09 10.30
N SER A 129 12.88 9.48 11.48
CA SER A 129 12.59 10.19 12.73
C SER A 129 13.83 10.74 13.41
N SER A 130 14.94 9.99 13.38
CA SER A 130 16.14 10.30 14.15
C SER A 130 16.99 11.42 13.55
N GLY A 131 16.53 12.08 12.47
CA GLY A 131 17.31 13.08 11.74
C GLY A 131 18.63 12.52 11.21
N LYS A 132 18.88 11.24 11.41
CA LYS A 132 20.07 10.51 11.07
C LYS A 132 19.77 9.49 9.97
N LYS A 133 20.29 9.80 8.76
CA LYS A 133 20.87 8.78 7.87
C LYS A 133 20.03 7.99 6.89
N ILE A 134 18.71 8.10 6.81
CA ILE A 134 18.08 7.67 5.57
C ILE A 134 18.08 8.84 4.60
N SER A 135 18.90 8.70 3.56
CA SER A 135 18.90 9.66 2.46
C SER A 135 17.61 9.53 1.64
N LYS A 136 17.19 10.63 1.03
CA LYS A 136 16.03 10.63 0.14
C LYS A 136 16.10 9.53 -0.94
N PRO A 137 17.25 9.28 -1.62
CA PRO A 137 17.35 8.20 -2.59
C PRO A 137 17.04 6.82 -2.02
N ILE A 138 17.54 6.49 -0.82
CA ILE A 138 17.26 5.20 -0.16
C ILE A 138 15.77 5.07 0.14
N PHE A 139 15.13 6.12 0.67
CA PHE A 139 13.71 6.12 0.93
C PHE A 139 12.88 5.93 -0.35
N VAL A 140 13.25 6.63 -1.43
CA VAL A 140 12.58 6.50 -2.73
C VAL A 140 12.78 5.09 -3.28
N LEU A 141 14.01 4.56 -3.27
CA LEU A 141 14.32 3.22 -3.75
C LEU A 141 13.50 2.16 -3.00
N TRP A 142 13.45 2.24 -1.66
CA TRP A 142 12.67 1.33 -0.84
C TRP A 142 11.17 1.35 -1.20
N ASN A 143 10.59 2.54 -1.40
CA ASN A 143 9.19 2.65 -1.82
C ASN A 143 8.95 2.09 -3.23
N VAL A 144 9.88 2.32 -4.17
CA VAL A 144 9.80 1.78 -5.54
C VAL A 144 9.88 0.25 -5.51
N LEU A 145 10.82 -0.32 -4.75
CA LEU A 145 10.93 -1.78 -4.60
C LEU A 145 9.67 -2.39 -3.98
N GLY A 146 9.10 -1.74 -2.96
CA GLY A 146 7.84 -2.20 -2.36
C GLY A 146 6.64 -2.13 -3.32
N MET A 147 6.60 -1.15 -4.23
CA MET A 147 5.58 -1.09 -5.29
C MET A 147 5.80 -2.16 -6.36
N LEU A 148 7.05 -2.37 -6.79
CA LEU A 148 7.39 -3.41 -7.77
C LEU A 148 7.04 -4.81 -7.26
N ASP A 149 7.26 -5.06 -5.99
CA ASP A 149 6.87 -6.31 -5.35
C ASP A 149 5.35 -6.53 -5.39
N LEU A 150 4.53 -5.53 -5.07
CA LEU A 150 3.07 -5.62 -5.20
C LEU A 150 2.62 -5.84 -6.64
N VAL A 151 3.25 -5.16 -7.62
CA VAL A 151 2.96 -5.36 -9.05
C VAL A 151 3.33 -6.78 -9.46
N MET A 152 4.51 -7.27 -9.05
CA MET A 152 4.96 -8.64 -9.31
C MET A 152 3.98 -9.66 -8.72
N ALA A 153 3.55 -9.49 -7.47
CA ALA A 153 2.58 -10.38 -6.83
C ALA A 153 1.26 -10.45 -7.60
N VAL A 154 0.70 -9.30 -8.01
CA VAL A 154 -0.53 -9.26 -8.84
C VAL A 154 -0.31 -9.94 -10.19
N THR A 155 0.80 -9.66 -10.85
CA THR A 155 1.14 -10.23 -12.15
C THR A 155 1.26 -11.75 -12.06
N LEU A 156 2.04 -12.26 -11.12
CA LEU A 156 2.20 -13.71 -10.92
C LEU A 156 0.88 -14.36 -10.48
N GLY A 157 0.07 -13.66 -9.68
CA GLY A 157 -1.26 -14.10 -9.30
C GLY A 157 -2.18 -14.32 -10.51
N ILE A 158 -2.14 -13.44 -11.49
CA ILE A 158 -2.89 -13.58 -12.76
C ILE A 158 -2.30 -14.68 -13.62
N LEU A 159 -0.98 -14.72 -13.79
CA LEU A 159 -0.31 -15.70 -14.65
C LEU A 159 -0.40 -17.13 -14.11
N ALA A 160 -0.57 -17.33 -12.82
CA ALA A 160 -0.77 -18.63 -12.19
C ALA A 160 -2.26 -18.94 -11.90
N SER A 161 -3.19 -18.16 -12.44
CA SER A 161 -4.63 -18.36 -12.24
C SER A 161 -5.18 -19.49 -13.11
N ALA A 162 -6.34 -20.05 -12.74
CA ALA A 162 -7.08 -21.02 -13.54
C ALA A 162 -7.77 -20.43 -14.78
N SER A 163 -7.53 -19.15 -15.10
CA SER A 163 -8.13 -18.43 -16.21
C SER A 163 -7.33 -18.59 -17.52
N PRO A 164 -7.87 -18.18 -18.69
CA PRO A 164 -7.13 -18.18 -19.95
C PRO A 164 -5.84 -17.33 -19.92
N LEU A 165 -5.66 -16.44 -18.95
CA LEU A 165 -4.44 -15.65 -18.74
C LEU A 165 -3.38 -16.40 -17.93
N GLY A 166 -3.71 -17.57 -17.39
CA GLY A 166 -2.86 -18.37 -16.51
C GLY A 166 -1.82 -19.20 -17.24
N ILE A 167 -0.91 -18.57 -17.96
CA ILE A 167 0.16 -19.25 -18.73
C ILE A 167 1.18 -19.98 -17.84
N LEU A 168 1.21 -19.68 -16.54
CA LEU A 168 2.04 -20.37 -15.52
C LEU A 168 1.19 -21.27 -14.61
N ALA A 169 -0.09 -21.51 -14.96
CA ALA A 169 -0.97 -22.37 -14.19
C ALA A 169 -0.51 -23.83 -14.28
N GLY A 170 -0.31 -24.47 -13.13
CA GLY A 170 -0.09 -25.89 -12.99
C GLY A 170 -1.33 -26.58 -12.41
N GLU A 171 -1.11 -27.72 -11.72
CA GLU A 171 -2.18 -28.43 -10.99
C GLU A 171 -2.79 -27.57 -9.88
N ILE A 172 -1.93 -26.81 -9.17
CA ILE A 172 -2.32 -25.85 -8.15
C ILE A 172 -2.31 -24.46 -8.78
N THR A 173 -3.40 -23.71 -8.59
CA THR A 173 -3.57 -22.36 -9.16
C THR A 173 -3.84 -21.35 -8.05
N THR A 174 -3.82 -20.05 -8.41
CA THR A 174 -4.16 -18.96 -7.49
C THR A 174 -5.68 -18.78 -7.27
N ARG A 175 -6.51 -19.77 -7.60
CA ARG A 175 -7.97 -19.70 -7.42
C ARG A 175 -8.38 -19.32 -6.00
N ALA A 176 -7.67 -19.84 -4.99
CA ALA A 176 -7.90 -19.50 -3.58
C ALA A 176 -7.85 -18.01 -3.29
N MET A 177 -7.08 -17.22 -4.08
CA MET A 177 -7.03 -15.76 -3.96
C MET A 177 -8.32 -15.05 -4.37
N GLY A 178 -9.26 -15.73 -5.01
CA GLY A 178 -10.61 -15.25 -5.32
C GLY A 178 -11.64 -15.58 -4.26
N THR A 179 -11.30 -16.36 -3.23
CA THR A 179 -12.22 -16.78 -2.18
C THR A 179 -11.94 -16.10 -0.85
N PHE A 180 -12.99 -15.92 0.00
CA PHE A 180 -12.82 -15.38 1.35
C PHE A 180 -12.01 -16.37 2.22
N PRO A 181 -11.07 -15.92 3.06
CA PRO A 181 -10.70 -14.51 3.32
C PRO A 181 -9.60 -13.98 2.37
N LEU A 182 -8.97 -14.83 1.54
CA LEU A 182 -7.78 -14.46 0.76
C LEU A 182 -8.07 -13.41 -0.30
N SER A 183 -9.30 -13.33 -0.81
CA SER A 183 -9.72 -12.32 -1.80
C SER A 183 -9.63 -10.88 -1.29
N LEU A 184 -9.64 -10.65 0.04
CA LEU A 184 -9.41 -9.33 0.62
C LEU A 184 -7.99 -8.81 0.37
N ILE A 185 -7.02 -9.71 0.15
CA ILE A 185 -5.64 -9.31 -0.10
C ILE A 185 -5.55 -8.53 -1.42
N PRO A 186 -5.92 -9.07 -2.60
CA PRO A 186 -5.85 -8.33 -3.85
C PRO A 186 -6.89 -7.21 -3.97
N THR A 187 -8.05 -7.28 -3.28
CA THR A 187 -9.14 -6.30 -3.47
C THR A 187 -9.11 -5.12 -2.52
N PHE A 188 -8.42 -5.25 -1.38
CA PHE A 188 -8.30 -4.18 -0.40
C PHE A 188 -6.86 -3.93 0.02
N PHE A 189 -6.12 -4.93 0.53
CA PHE A 189 -4.79 -4.70 1.11
C PHE A 189 -3.75 -4.28 0.06
N VAL A 190 -3.67 -4.96 -1.07
CA VAL A 190 -2.69 -4.64 -2.14
C VAL A 190 -2.88 -3.21 -2.66
N PRO A 191 -4.08 -2.78 -3.11
CA PRO A 191 -4.26 -1.40 -3.58
C PRO A 191 -4.10 -0.37 -2.46
N LEU A 192 -4.46 -0.68 -1.20
CA LEU A 192 -4.22 0.21 -0.06
C LEU A 192 -2.71 0.43 0.15
N LEU A 193 -1.92 -0.64 0.21
CA LEU A 193 -0.47 -0.58 0.40
C LEU A 193 0.22 0.14 -0.77
N MET A 194 -0.25 -0.08 -1.99
CA MET A 194 0.20 0.64 -3.18
C MET A 194 -0.05 2.15 -3.04
N ILE A 195 -1.25 2.55 -2.62
CA ILE A 195 -1.59 3.96 -2.37
C ILE A 195 -0.68 4.55 -1.29
N LEU A 196 -0.40 3.82 -0.20
CA LEU A 196 0.51 4.30 0.85
C LEU A 196 1.93 4.55 0.32
N HIS A 197 2.45 3.71 -0.57
CA HIS A 197 3.72 3.95 -1.27
C HIS A 197 3.67 5.18 -2.16
N LEU A 198 2.58 5.36 -2.94
CA LEU A 198 2.39 6.55 -3.79
C LEU A 198 2.34 7.85 -2.97
N ILE A 199 1.65 7.86 -1.82
CA ILE A 199 1.63 8.98 -0.88
C ILE A 199 3.03 9.26 -0.36
N SER A 200 3.77 8.22 0.03
CA SER A 200 5.14 8.32 0.54
C SER A 200 6.09 8.92 -0.49
N LEU A 201 6.03 8.49 -1.75
CA LEU A 201 6.82 9.04 -2.85
C LEU A 201 6.45 10.50 -3.15
N SER A 202 5.16 10.84 -3.12
CA SER A 202 4.68 12.21 -3.30
C SER A 202 5.20 13.13 -2.18
N GLY A 203 5.19 12.65 -0.94
CA GLY A 203 5.73 13.35 0.22
C GLY A 203 7.26 13.53 0.19
N ALA A 204 7.99 12.61 -0.46
CA ALA A 204 9.44 12.70 -0.63
C ALA A 204 9.88 13.89 -1.50
N LYS A 205 9.01 14.46 -2.33
CA LYS A 205 9.27 15.69 -3.08
C LYS A 205 9.53 16.88 -2.15
N ARG A 206 8.93 16.89 -0.95
CA ARG A 206 9.08 17.94 0.08
C ARG A 206 10.11 17.58 1.17
N TRP A 207 11.00 16.59 0.93
CA TRP A 207 11.95 16.06 1.90
C TRP A 207 12.83 17.14 2.56
N LYS A 208 13.38 18.08 1.77
CA LYS A 208 14.26 19.17 2.27
C LYS A 208 13.51 20.13 3.19
N ALA A 209 12.24 20.46 2.91
CA ALA A 209 11.45 21.39 3.72
C ALA A 209 11.16 20.83 5.13
N ARG A 210 11.02 19.50 5.27
CA ARG A 210 10.75 18.83 6.56
C ARG A 210 11.99 18.75 7.47
N ALA A 211 13.20 18.67 6.90
CA ALA A 211 14.44 18.65 7.67
C ALA A 211 14.72 19.99 8.37
N HIS A 212 14.32 21.12 7.77
CA HIS A 212 14.52 22.44 8.35
C HIS A 212 13.51 22.80 9.46
N THR A 213 12.28 22.33 9.40
CA THR A 213 11.23 22.65 10.40
C THR A 213 11.43 21.91 11.72
N GLY A 214 12.08 20.75 11.73
CA GLY A 214 12.44 20.02 12.97
C GLY A 214 13.51 20.75 13.80
N PHE A 215 14.45 21.41 13.15
CA PHE A 215 15.57 22.07 13.82
C PHE A 215 15.19 23.44 14.45
N THR A 216 14.28 24.17 13.81
CA THR A 216 13.82 25.48 14.32
C THR A 216 12.88 25.37 15.52
N ARG A 217 12.18 24.23 15.70
CA ARG A 217 11.29 24.03 16.85
C ARG A 217 12.06 23.78 18.14
N ILE A 218 13.21 23.12 18.09
CA ILE A 218 14.07 22.86 19.27
C ILE A 218 14.75 24.14 19.76
N ARG A 219 15.11 25.08 18.85
CA ARG A 219 15.76 26.33 19.26
C ARG A 219 14.86 27.33 19.98
N ARG A 220 13.53 27.30 19.74
CA ARG A 220 12.61 28.27 20.38
C ARG A 220 12.23 27.88 21.81
N THR A 221 12.41 26.63 22.24
CA THR A 221 12.12 26.18 23.61
C THR A 221 13.28 26.42 24.58
N CYS A 222 14.50 26.73 24.09
CA CYS A 222 15.66 26.95 24.97
C CYS A 222 15.95 28.43 25.27
N TYR A 223 15.11 29.38 24.82
CA TYR A 223 15.33 30.84 25.07
C TYR A 223 14.22 31.51 25.90
N THR A 224 13.38 30.72 26.59
CA THR A 224 12.37 31.24 27.52
C THR A 224 12.48 30.52 28.88
N THR A 225 13.62 30.63 29.52
CA THR A 225 13.82 30.43 30.96
C THR A 225 14.81 31.46 31.44
#